data_37415e5df7f7b95bf389ecec11ec929a
#
_entry.id   37415e5df7f7b95bf389ecec11ec929a
#
_cell.length_a   1.000
_cell.length_b   1.000
_cell.length_c   1.000
_cell.angle_alpha   90.00
_cell.angle_beta   90.00
_cell.angle_gamma   90.00
#
_symmetry.space_group_name_H-M   'P 1'
#
loop_
_entity.id
_entity.type
_entity.pdbx_description
1 polymer ?
#
loop_
_entity_poly.entity_id
_entity_poly.type
_entity_poly.pdbx_seq_one_letter_code
_entity_poly.pdbx_strand_id
1 'polypeptide(L)'
;MLRPMFRTAIGLVLASQKDDNEIGRMIRRVNTEAERPEEGVLESEVMERVNDVREKGFLITANLATPGAGVVATLLKNGPSTRPLAIGIGAPHPRIVAGKEFLVESLLNAVNKFANGRSSAQAA
;
A
#
# COMPACT_ATOMS: atom_id res chain seq x y z
N MET A 1 -7.94 -1.33 -17.24
CA MET A 1 -8.87 -1.64 -16.15
C MET A 1 -8.29 -1.22 -14.82
N LEU A 2 -9.02 -0.43 -14.06
CA LEU A 2 -8.58 0.02 -12.74
C LEU A 2 -8.73 -1.12 -11.73
N ARG A 3 -7.67 -1.39 -10.99
CA ARG A 3 -7.73 -2.39 -9.92
C ARG A 3 -8.35 -1.78 -8.67
N PRO A 4 -9.22 -2.50 -7.96
CA PRO A 4 -9.81 -2.00 -6.74
C PRO A 4 -8.75 -1.65 -5.69
N MET A 5 -8.94 -0.52 -5.01
CA MET A 5 -7.98 0.00 -4.02
C MET A 5 -7.61 -1.04 -2.95
N PHE A 6 -8.59 -1.79 -2.44
CA PHE A 6 -8.35 -2.73 -1.34
C PHE A 6 -7.78 -4.08 -1.78
N ARG A 7 -7.54 -4.26 -3.07
CA ARG A 7 -6.99 -5.50 -3.63
C ARG A 7 -5.57 -5.34 -4.15
N THR A 8 -4.92 -4.21 -3.85
CA THR A 8 -3.53 -3.99 -4.20
C THR A 8 -2.79 -3.49 -2.98
N ALA A 9 -1.50 -3.82 -2.90
CA ALA A 9 -0.65 -3.34 -1.81
C ALA A 9 -0.57 -1.80 -1.81
N ILE A 10 -0.40 -1.21 -2.99
CA ILE A 10 -0.31 0.24 -3.13
C ILE A 10 -1.61 0.91 -2.69
N GLY A 11 -2.76 0.36 -3.09
CA GLY A 11 -4.05 0.88 -2.68
C GLY A 11 -4.26 0.81 -1.17
N LEU A 12 -3.86 -0.28 -0.54
CA LEU A 12 -3.95 -0.44 0.92
C LEU A 12 -3.04 0.55 1.66
N VAL A 13 -1.82 0.76 1.16
CA VAL A 13 -0.91 1.76 1.72
C VAL A 13 -1.52 3.15 1.64
N LEU A 14 -2.11 3.52 0.50
CA LEU A 14 -2.77 4.81 0.36
C LEU A 14 -3.99 4.92 1.29
N ALA A 15 -4.78 3.86 1.42
CA ALA A 15 -5.94 3.84 2.31
C ALA A 15 -5.54 4.03 3.77
N SER A 16 -4.34 3.62 4.17
CA SER A 16 -3.87 3.76 5.55
C SER A 16 -3.79 5.22 6.03
N GLN A 17 -3.81 6.17 5.10
CA GLN A 17 -3.80 7.61 5.41
C GLN A 17 -5.17 8.16 5.73
N LYS A 18 -6.23 7.38 5.50
CA LYS A 18 -7.60 7.79 5.77
C LYS A 18 -8.02 7.30 7.15
N ASP A 19 -9.03 7.96 7.74
CA ASP A 19 -9.56 7.49 9.03
C ASP A 19 -10.43 6.23 8.86
N ASP A 20 -10.69 5.55 9.96
CA ASP A 20 -11.43 4.30 9.94
C ASP A 20 -12.87 4.47 9.42
N ASN A 21 -13.52 5.58 9.74
CA ASN A 21 -14.88 5.85 9.25
C ASN A 21 -14.91 5.99 7.75
N GLU A 22 -13.93 6.71 7.20
CA GLU A 22 -13.84 6.88 5.75
C GLU A 22 -13.55 5.55 5.06
N ILE A 23 -12.61 4.77 5.60
CA ILE A 23 -12.32 3.43 5.06
C ILE A 23 -13.56 2.55 5.09
N GLY A 24 -14.30 2.58 6.19
CA GLY A 24 -15.55 1.82 6.31
C GLY A 24 -16.58 2.19 5.26
N ARG A 25 -16.75 3.48 4.99
CA ARG A 25 -17.65 3.95 3.94
C ARG A 25 -17.20 3.46 2.56
N MET A 26 -15.91 3.51 2.30
CA MET A 26 -15.35 3.05 1.03
C MET A 26 -15.54 1.55 0.83
N ILE A 27 -15.35 0.77 1.89
CA ILE A 27 -15.56 -0.68 1.85
C ILE A 27 -17.02 -1.01 1.53
N ARG A 28 -17.95 -0.35 2.21
CA ARG A 28 -19.39 -0.54 1.96
C ARG A 28 -19.74 -0.19 0.52
N ARG A 29 -19.16 0.90 -0.01
CA ARG A 29 -19.39 1.29 -1.39
C ARG A 29 -18.86 0.24 -2.37
N VAL A 30 -17.65 -0.24 -2.16
CA VAL A 30 -17.06 -1.30 -3.00
C VAL A 30 -17.95 -2.54 -2.99
N ASN A 31 -18.41 -2.95 -1.81
CA ASN A 31 -19.24 -4.14 -1.69
C ASN A 31 -20.63 -3.95 -2.31
N THR A 32 -21.18 -2.75 -2.23
CA THR A 32 -22.47 -2.44 -2.84
C THR A 32 -22.39 -2.43 -4.37
N GLU A 33 -21.29 -1.92 -4.91
CA GLU A 33 -21.08 -1.85 -6.36
C GLU A 33 -20.55 -3.15 -6.96
N ALA A 34 -20.17 -4.14 -6.14
CA ALA A 34 -19.68 -5.41 -6.62
C ALA A 34 -20.78 -6.18 -7.36
N GLU A 35 -20.48 -6.59 -8.59
CA GLU A 35 -21.40 -7.39 -9.41
C GLU A 35 -21.31 -8.86 -9.08
N ARG A 36 -20.16 -9.31 -8.55
CA ARG A 36 -19.89 -10.70 -8.19
C ARG A 36 -19.39 -10.76 -6.75
N PRO A 37 -19.71 -11.84 -6.03
CA PRO A 37 -19.23 -11.99 -4.64
C PRO A 37 -17.71 -11.86 -4.49
N GLU A 38 -16.94 -12.35 -5.45
CA GLU A 38 -15.47 -12.28 -5.40
C GLU A 38 -14.91 -10.87 -5.59
N GLU A 39 -15.72 -9.92 -6.03
CA GLU A 39 -15.32 -8.52 -6.15
C GLU A 39 -15.43 -7.77 -4.82
N GLY A 40 -16.15 -8.33 -3.86
CA GLY A 40 -16.29 -7.76 -2.55
C GLY A 40 -15.04 -7.96 -1.70
N VAL A 41 -14.94 -7.20 -0.60
CA VAL A 41 -13.84 -7.32 0.35
C VAL A 41 -14.40 -7.45 1.76
N LEU A 42 -13.66 -8.14 2.63
CA LEU A 42 -14.01 -8.25 4.04
C LEU A 42 -13.37 -7.08 4.80
N GLU A 43 -14.20 -6.34 5.54
CA GLU A 43 -13.75 -5.19 6.31
C GLU A 43 -12.63 -5.57 7.27
N SER A 44 -12.75 -6.71 7.97
CA SER A 44 -11.75 -7.16 8.92
C SER A 44 -10.39 -7.38 8.28
N GLU A 45 -10.35 -7.97 7.08
CA GLU A 45 -9.10 -8.19 6.36
C GLU A 45 -8.47 -6.89 5.89
N VAL A 46 -9.28 -5.97 5.38
CA VAL A 46 -8.80 -4.66 4.94
C VAL A 46 -8.20 -3.90 6.12
N MET A 47 -8.92 -3.85 7.24
CA MET A 47 -8.47 -3.14 8.43
C MET A 47 -7.21 -3.75 9.03
N GLU A 48 -7.07 -5.07 9.01
CA GLU A 48 -5.85 -5.73 9.46
C GLU A 48 -4.64 -5.26 8.66
N ARG A 49 -4.76 -5.23 7.34
CA ARG A 49 -3.67 -4.77 6.47
C ARG A 49 -3.38 -3.28 6.63
N VAL A 50 -4.42 -2.47 6.74
CA VAL A 50 -4.29 -1.02 6.94
C VAL A 50 -3.57 -0.74 8.27
N ASN A 51 -3.94 -1.44 9.32
CA ASN A 51 -3.31 -1.28 10.63
C ASN A 51 -1.84 -1.74 10.62
N ASP A 52 -1.53 -2.78 9.86
CA ASP A 52 -0.15 -3.20 9.65
C ASP A 52 0.70 -2.07 9.05
N VAL A 53 0.18 -1.39 8.03
CA VAL A 53 0.88 -0.26 7.42
C VAL A 53 1.08 0.86 8.45
N ARG A 54 0.04 1.18 9.21
CA ARG A 54 0.11 2.24 10.22
C ARG A 54 1.15 1.94 11.30
N GLU A 55 1.29 0.67 11.65
CA GLU A 55 2.22 0.24 12.69
C GLU A 55 3.65 0.10 12.17
N LYS A 56 3.82 -0.55 11.02
CA LYS A 56 5.15 -0.91 10.50
C LYS A 56 5.73 0.08 9.50
N GLY A 57 4.89 0.84 8.83
CA GLY A 57 5.31 1.76 7.78
C GLY A 57 5.41 1.13 6.39
N PHE A 58 5.16 -0.16 6.26
CA PHE A 58 5.16 -0.86 5.00
C PHE A 58 4.16 -2.01 5.02
N LEU A 59 3.87 -2.56 3.84
CA LEU A 59 2.97 -3.70 3.69
C LEU A 59 3.59 -4.71 2.72
N ILE A 60 3.52 -5.98 3.10
CA ILE A 60 3.91 -7.08 2.22
C ILE A 60 2.65 -7.89 1.92
N THR A 61 2.36 -8.09 0.64
CA THR A 61 1.22 -8.90 0.22
C THR A 61 1.67 -10.08 -0.62
N ALA A 62 0.85 -11.12 -0.65
CA ALA A 62 1.06 -12.28 -1.51
C ALA A 62 -0.26 -12.67 -2.14
N ASN A 63 -0.24 -12.93 -3.44
CA ASN A 63 -1.42 -13.39 -4.20
C ASN A 63 -2.63 -12.45 -4.12
N LEU A 64 -2.42 -11.19 -3.79
CA LEU A 64 -3.54 -10.27 -3.58
C LEU A 64 -4.14 -9.79 -4.90
N ALA A 65 -3.33 -9.19 -5.76
CA ALA A 65 -3.78 -8.69 -7.05
C ALA A 65 -3.52 -9.71 -8.17
N THR A 66 -2.40 -10.41 -8.09
CA THR A 66 -1.97 -11.38 -9.10
C THR A 66 -1.52 -12.65 -8.41
N PRO A 67 -2.09 -13.82 -8.77
CA PRO A 67 -1.63 -15.09 -8.20
C PRO A 67 -0.13 -15.30 -8.41
N GLY A 68 0.55 -15.77 -7.37
CA GLY A 68 1.98 -16.05 -7.41
C GLY A 68 2.88 -14.84 -7.25
N ALA A 69 2.33 -13.64 -7.25
CA ALA A 69 3.11 -12.41 -7.09
C ALA A 69 3.04 -11.89 -5.67
N GLY A 70 4.15 -11.36 -5.19
CA GLY A 70 4.22 -10.62 -3.94
C GLY A 70 4.57 -9.16 -4.19
N VAL A 71 4.19 -8.28 -3.28
CA VAL A 71 4.51 -6.86 -3.37
C VAL A 71 4.93 -6.36 -2.00
N VAL A 72 6.00 -5.57 -1.95
CA VAL A 72 6.38 -4.78 -0.79
C VAL A 72 6.08 -3.33 -1.14
N ALA A 73 5.27 -2.65 -0.34
CA ALA A 73 4.86 -1.28 -0.61
C ALA A 73 5.00 -0.40 0.63
N THR A 74 5.27 0.87 0.41
CA THR A 74 5.33 1.87 1.48
C THR A 74 4.85 3.22 0.97
N LEU A 75 4.56 4.13 1.89
CA LEU A 75 4.10 5.47 1.58
C LEU A 75 5.28 6.39 1.32
N LEU A 76 5.16 7.21 0.27
CA LEU A 76 6.09 8.31 0.02
C LEU A 76 5.55 9.56 0.71
N LYS A 77 6.32 10.10 1.64
CA LYS A 77 5.94 11.35 2.33
C LYS A 77 6.53 12.52 1.56
N ASN A 78 5.66 13.29 0.94
CA ASN A 78 6.05 14.39 0.06
C ASN A 78 5.82 15.78 0.67
N GLY A 79 5.64 15.87 1.98
CA GLY A 79 5.33 17.13 2.62
C GLY A 79 3.83 17.39 2.69
N PRO A 80 3.42 18.43 3.43
CA PRO A 80 2.02 18.60 3.85
C PRO A 80 1.04 18.95 2.73
N SER A 81 1.50 19.52 1.64
CA SER A 81 0.60 20.01 0.58
C SER A 81 0.49 19.06 -0.61
N THR A 82 1.18 17.96 -0.63
CA THR A 82 1.15 17.03 -1.77
C THR A 82 0.26 15.85 -1.49
N ARG A 83 -0.28 15.27 -2.57
CA ARG A 83 -1.10 14.07 -2.45
C ARG A 83 -0.25 12.91 -1.94
N PRO A 84 -0.81 12.05 -1.09
CA PRO A 84 -0.10 10.84 -0.69
C PRO A 84 0.23 9.99 -1.91
N LEU A 85 1.48 9.54 -1.96
CA LEU A 85 1.96 8.64 -2.99
C LEU A 85 2.48 7.38 -2.33
N ALA A 86 2.37 6.26 -3.02
CA ALA A 86 2.91 4.99 -2.56
C ALA A 86 3.86 4.43 -3.61
N ILE A 87 4.87 3.72 -3.15
CA ILE A 87 5.80 3.02 -4.02
C ILE A 87 5.87 1.56 -3.61
N GLY A 88 6.02 0.68 -4.57
CA GLY A 88 6.09 -0.75 -4.30
C GLY A 88 7.07 -1.47 -5.21
N ILE A 89 7.52 -2.63 -4.74
CA ILE A 89 8.32 -3.57 -5.50
C ILE A 89 7.52 -4.85 -5.64
N GLY A 90 7.27 -5.26 -6.88
CA GLY A 90 6.58 -6.52 -7.17
C GLY A 90 7.55 -7.57 -7.68
N ALA A 91 7.38 -8.82 -7.26
CA ALA A 91 8.20 -9.95 -7.67
C ALA A 91 7.45 -11.25 -7.42
N PRO A 92 7.92 -12.38 -7.97
CA PRO A 92 7.37 -13.67 -7.59
C PRO A 92 7.42 -13.84 -6.08
N HIS A 93 6.35 -14.37 -5.49
CA HIS A 93 6.22 -14.48 -4.04
C HIS A 93 7.42 -15.14 -3.35
N PRO A 94 7.99 -16.24 -3.85
CA PRO A 94 9.17 -16.84 -3.21
C PRO A 94 10.36 -15.88 -3.10
N ARG A 95 10.53 -14.99 -4.07
CA ARG A 95 11.62 -14.00 -4.02
C ARG A 95 11.36 -12.94 -2.96
N ILE A 96 10.10 -12.54 -2.78
CA ILE A 96 9.74 -11.59 -1.72
C ILE A 96 10.05 -12.19 -0.36
N VAL A 97 9.66 -13.44 -0.13
CA VAL A 97 9.93 -14.12 1.15
C VAL A 97 11.43 -14.25 1.41
N ALA A 98 12.19 -14.69 0.41
CA ALA A 98 13.63 -14.91 0.55
C ALA A 98 14.41 -13.61 0.77
N GLY A 99 13.98 -12.51 0.15
CA GLY A 99 14.67 -11.22 0.22
C GLY A 99 13.96 -10.17 1.06
N LYS A 100 13.03 -10.57 1.93
CA LYS A 100 12.14 -9.66 2.66
C LYS A 100 12.88 -8.51 3.34
N GLU A 101 13.87 -8.82 4.16
CA GLU A 101 14.59 -7.81 4.94
C GLU A 101 15.33 -6.83 4.03
N PHE A 102 16.01 -7.35 3.03
CA PHE A 102 16.74 -6.54 2.06
C PHE A 102 15.80 -5.64 1.26
N LEU A 103 14.66 -6.18 0.81
CA LEU A 103 13.71 -5.41 0.01
C LEU A 103 13.06 -4.29 0.82
N VAL A 104 12.67 -4.58 2.05
CA VAL A 104 12.08 -3.56 2.94
C VAL A 104 13.09 -2.47 3.22
N GLU A 105 14.32 -2.83 3.58
CA GLU A 105 15.37 -1.86 3.86
C GLU A 105 15.68 -1.00 2.64
N SER A 106 15.82 -1.62 1.46
CA SER A 106 16.08 -0.91 0.23
C SER A 106 14.97 0.08 -0.12
N LEU A 107 13.71 -0.34 0.07
CA LEU A 107 12.56 0.49 -0.21
C LEU A 107 12.49 1.69 0.73
N LEU A 108 12.69 1.47 2.03
CA LEU A 108 12.68 2.55 3.02
C LEU A 108 13.83 3.53 2.80
N ASN A 109 15.00 3.03 2.42
CA ASN A 109 16.14 3.90 2.09
C ASN A 109 15.85 4.74 0.84
N ALA A 110 15.22 4.17 -0.18
CA ALA A 110 14.83 4.91 -1.38
C ALA A 110 13.85 6.03 -1.05
N VAL A 111 12.87 5.75 -0.19
CA VAL A 111 11.90 6.75 0.28
C VAL A 111 12.59 7.89 1.01
N ASN A 112 13.52 7.56 1.90
CA ASN A 112 14.26 8.57 2.65
C ASN A 112 15.12 9.45 1.74
N LYS A 113 15.80 8.85 0.77
CA LYS A 113 16.59 9.60 -0.21
C LYS A 113 15.71 10.51 -1.07
N PHE A 114 14.55 10.05 -1.47
CA PHE A 114 13.60 10.86 -2.22
C PHE A 114 13.14 12.06 -1.42
N ALA A 115 12.76 11.87 -0.16
CA ALA A 115 12.32 12.95 0.73
C ALA A 115 13.44 13.96 0.95
N ASN A 116 14.67 13.49 1.22
CA ASN A 116 15.82 14.35 1.44
C ASN A 116 16.21 15.11 0.17
N GLY A 117 16.16 14.43 -0.98
CA GLY A 117 16.45 15.05 -2.26
C GLY A 117 15.48 16.19 -2.58
N ARG A 118 14.20 16.02 -2.30
CA ARG A 118 13.19 17.06 -2.49
C ARG A 118 13.43 18.24 -1.54
N SER A 119 13.74 17.96 -0.29
CA SER A 119 14.05 19.03 0.67
C SER A 119 15.25 19.83 0.23
N SER A 120 16.31 19.18 -0.24
CA SER A 120 17.50 19.85 -0.75
C SER A 120 17.19 20.71 -1.98
N ALA A 121 16.39 20.18 -2.91
CA ALA A 121 15.96 20.91 -4.10
C ALA A 121 15.12 22.13 -3.76
N GLN A 122 14.27 22.04 -2.76
CA GLN A 122 13.44 23.16 -2.30
C GLN A 122 14.26 24.21 -1.57
N ALA A 123 15.31 23.82 -0.87
CA ALA A 123 16.19 24.73 -0.16
C ALA A 123 17.12 25.50 -1.09
N ALA A 124 17.38 24.97 -2.25
CA ALA A 124 18.20 25.63 -3.24
C ALA A 124 17.40 26.69 -4.01
#